data_c2e10c2263d4db072c46c4bae1c32795
#
_entry.id   c2e10c2263d4db072c46c4bae1c32795
#
_cell.length_a   1.000
_cell.length_b   1.000
_cell.length_c   1.000
_cell.angle_alpha   90.00
_cell.angle_beta   90.00
_cell.angle_gamma   90.00
#
_symmetry.space_group_name_H-M   'P 1'
#
loop_
_entity.id
_entity.type
_entity.pdbx_description
1 polymer ?
#
loop_
_entity_poly.entity_id
_entity_poly.type
_entity_poly.pdbx_seq_one_letter_code
_entity_poly.pdbx_strand_id
1 'polypeptide(L)'
;AYTYFGCEPKDLKIEEAATLVGMCKNPSLYNPVRFNERSRGRRNVVLEQMRKAGYITDAECDSLQALPLKLTYNRVDHKEGLATYFREYLRGVMTAPKPVRSDYRGWQMQKFYEDSIAWETNPLYGWCAKNKKKDGTNYNIYTDGLKIYTTINSRMQQYAEDAVKEHLGDYLQPVFFKEKEGSKNAPYARSLPEKRVEELLTKAMKQTERYRLMKEAGASEQQIRKAFDTPEEMTVFSWKGDKDTIMTPMDSIRYYKSFLRTGFMSMDPANGHVKAYVGGPNYVYFQYDMAMVGRRQVGSTIKPYLYTLAMENGFSPCDQARHVEQTLIDENGTPWTPRNA
;
A
#
# COMPACT_ATOMS: atom_id res chain seq x y z
N ALA A 1 5.82 23.35 -7.35
CA ALA A 1 6.72 23.18 -8.47
C ALA A 1 6.67 21.72 -8.94
N TYR A 2 7.22 20.80 -8.20
CA TYR A 2 7.35 19.39 -8.63
C TYR A 2 6.04 18.74 -9.11
N THR A 3 4.96 18.91 -8.34
CA THR A 3 3.65 18.29 -8.65
C THR A 3 3.06 18.73 -10.01
N TYR A 4 3.17 20.01 -10.36
CA TYR A 4 2.54 20.53 -11.57
C TYR A 4 3.48 20.72 -12.74
N PHE A 5 4.78 20.93 -12.47
CA PHE A 5 5.78 21.26 -13.49
C PHE A 5 6.99 20.31 -13.51
N GLY A 6 7.09 19.37 -12.58
CA GLY A 6 8.16 18.36 -12.54
C GLY A 6 9.55 18.91 -12.22
N CYS A 7 9.67 20.14 -11.69
CA CYS A 7 10.93 20.81 -11.42
C CYS A 7 11.05 21.32 -9.98
N GLU A 8 12.25 21.63 -9.54
CA GLU A 8 12.50 22.29 -8.27
C GLU A 8 11.99 23.74 -8.28
N PRO A 9 11.64 24.34 -7.14
CA PRO A 9 11.14 25.70 -7.07
C PRO A 9 12.05 26.76 -7.72
N LYS A 10 13.37 26.56 -7.66
CA LYS A 10 14.38 27.47 -8.25
C LYS A 10 14.43 27.41 -9.78
N ASP A 11 13.93 26.32 -10.38
CA ASP A 11 13.96 26.04 -11.80
C ASP A 11 12.63 26.40 -12.49
N LEU A 12 11.67 26.92 -11.74
CA LEU A 12 10.38 27.38 -12.28
C LEU A 12 10.57 28.56 -13.25
N LYS A 13 9.90 28.48 -14.38
CA LYS A 13 9.74 29.62 -15.28
C LYS A 13 8.77 30.65 -14.71
N ILE A 14 8.82 31.89 -15.20
CA ILE A 14 8.00 32.99 -14.70
C ILE A 14 6.48 32.66 -14.80
N GLU A 15 6.04 32.14 -15.95
CA GLU A 15 4.65 31.74 -16.18
C GLU A 15 4.20 30.56 -15.30
N GLU A 16 5.10 29.66 -14.97
CA GLU A 16 4.85 28.54 -14.09
C GLU A 16 4.72 29.00 -12.63
N ALA A 17 5.64 29.85 -12.19
CA ALA A 17 5.57 30.50 -10.87
C ALA A 17 4.29 31.35 -10.72
N ALA A 18 3.95 32.15 -11.73
CA ALA A 18 2.72 32.94 -11.76
C ALA A 18 1.44 32.06 -11.67
N THR A 19 1.47 30.86 -12.25
CA THR A 19 0.39 29.88 -12.15
C THR A 19 0.21 29.42 -10.70
N LEU A 20 1.30 29.04 -10.02
CA LEU A 20 1.25 28.60 -8.63
C LEU A 20 0.77 29.71 -7.69
N VAL A 21 1.26 30.93 -7.86
CA VAL A 21 0.79 32.11 -7.12
C VAL A 21 -0.70 32.34 -7.37
N GLY A 22 -1.14 32.22 -8.63
CA GLY A 22 -2.54 32.32 -9.00
C GLY A 22 -3.45 31.34 -8.29
N MET A 23 -2.98 30.11 -8.09
CA MET A 23 -3.70 29.06 -7.34
C MET A 23 -3.89 29.41 -5.85
N CYS A 24 -3.00 30.18 -5.23
CA CYS A 24 -3.10 30.53 -3.81
C CYS A 24 -4.40 31.25 -3.46
N LYS A 25 -5.04 31.94 -4.43
CA LYS A 25 -6.34 32.59 -4.20
C LYS A 25 -7.47 31.61 -3.92
N ASN A 26 -7.51 30.49 -4.65
CA ASN A 26 -8.44 29.37 -4.44
C ASN A 26 -7.90 28.13 -5.17
N PRO A 27 -7.22 27.21 -4.45
CA PRO A 27 -6.58 26.04 -5.05
C PRO A 27 -7.54 25.09 -5.77
N SER A 28 -8.79 25.01 -5.34
CA SER A 28 -9.81 24.17 -5.98
C SER A 28 -10.31 24.78 -7.28
N LEU A 29 -10.58 26.08 -7.29
CA LEU A 29 -11.16 26.80 -8.43
C LEU A 29 -10.14 27.03 -9.56
N TYR A 30 -8.88 27.27 -9.20
CA TYR A 30 -7.78 27.56 -10.13
C TYR A 30 -6.81 26.39 -10.28
N ASN A 31 -7.28 25.15 -10.05
CA ASN A 31 -6.48 23.95 -10.26
C ASN A 31 -6.18 23.75 -11.76
N PRO A 32 -4.92 23.79 -12.19
CA PRO A 32 -4.58 23.76 -13.62
C PRO A 32 -4.83 22.40 -14.28
N VAL A 33 -4.88 21.32 -13.50
CA VAL A 33 -5.21 19.96 -13.99
C VAL A 33 -6.72 19.84 -14.26
N ARG A 34 -7.55 20.42 -13.39
CA ARG A 34 -9.02 20.35 -13.52
C ARG A 34 -9.60 21.42 -14.42
N PHE A 35 -9.04 22.63 -14.36
CA PHE A 35 -9.59 23.82 -15.01
C PHE A 35 -8.47 24.64 -15.68
N ASN A 36 -7.86 24.09 -16.71
CA ASN A 36 -6.68 24.65 -17.39
C ASN A 36 -6.91 26.11 -17.81
N GLU A 37 -7.97 26.41 -18.56
CA GLU A 37 -8.26 27.76 -19.04
C GLU A 37 -8.54 28.78 -17.90
N ARG A 38 -9.24 28.35 -16.87
CA ARG A 38 -9.49 29.20 -15.69
C ARG A 38 -8.20 29.51 -14.94
N SER A 39 -7.34 28.52 -14.79
CA SER A 39 -6.01 28.67 -14.20
C SER A 39 -5.12 29.57 -15.04
N ARG A 40 -5.15 29.43 -16.38
CA ARG A 40 -4.46 30.30 -17.32
C ARG A 40 -4.91 31.75 -17.20
N GLY A 41 -6.22 32.00 -17.13
CA GLY A 41 -6.75 33.35 -16.90
C GLY A 41 -6.26 33.94 -15.57
N ARG A 42 -6.22 33.13 -14.50
CA ARG A 42 -5.71 33.58 -13.20
C ARG A 42 -4.21 33.82 -13.21
N ARG A 43 -3.41 33.02 -13.92
CA ARG A 43 -1.99 33.26 -14.18
C ARG A 43 -1.77 34.64 -14.84
N ASN A 44 -2.55 34.93 -15.86
CA ASN A 44 -2.43 36.18 -16.60
C ASN A 44 -2.70 37.40 -15.72
N VAL A 45 -3.62 37.27 -14.74
CA VAL A 45 -3.81 38.33 -13.73
C VAL A 45 -2.56 38.51 -12.85
N VAL A 46 -1.86 37.44 -12.50
CA VAL A 46 -0.60 37.53 -11.72
C VAL A 46 0.49 38.21 -12.54
N LEU A 47 0.66 37.80 -13.81
CA LEU A 47 1.63 38.44 -14.73
C LEU A 47 1.37 39.93 -14.90
N GLU A 48 0.12 40.33 -15.01
CA GLU A 48 -0.27 41.74 -15.08
C GLU A 48 0.11 42.50 -13.80
N GLN A 49 -0.04 41.89 -12.62
CA GLN A 49 0.41 42.50 -11.37
C GLN A 49 1.94 42.61 -11.29
N MET A 50 2.67 41.61 -11.81
CA MET A 50 4.14 41.65 -11.90
C MET A 50 4.60 42.77 -12.82
N ARG A 51 3.93 42.97 -13.96
CA ARG A 51 4.16 44.11 -14.87
C ARG A 51 3.94 45.45 -14.17
N LYS A 52 2.80 45.63 -13.51
CA LYS A 52 2.48 46.87 -12.76
C LYS A 52 3.47 47.17 -11.65
N ALA A 53 4.05 46.13 -11.04
CA ALA A 53 5.07 46.28 -10.00
C ALA A 53 6.49 46.42 -10.55
N GLY A 54 6.68 46.44 -11.89
CA GLY A 54 7.97 46.63 -12.53
C GLY A 54 8.90 45.44 -12.53
N TYR A 55 8.40 44.22 -12.23
CA TYR A 55 9.20 43.00 -12.24
C TYR A 55 9.39 42.40 -13.64
N ILE A 56 8.48 42.69 -14.57
CA ILE A 56 8.55 42.31 -15.98
C ILE A 56 8.15 43.47 -16.85
N THR A 57 8.66 43.54 -18.07
CA THR A 57 8.32 44.56 -19.06
C THR A 57 6.97 44.28 -19.73
N ASP A 58 6.41 45.28 -20.46
CA ASP A 58 5.17 45.10 -21.23
C ASP A 58 5.30 44.00 -22.26
N ALA A 59 6.39 43.95 -23.02
CA ALA A 59 6.65 42.95 -24.05
C ALA A 59 6.78 41.53 -23.46
N GLU A 60 7.44 41.39 -22.30
CA GLU A 60 7.53 40.12 -21.58
C GLU A 60 6.15 39.66 -21.08
N CYS A 61 5.35 40.57 -20.52
CA CYS A 61 4.01 40.25 -20.05
C CYS A 61 3.14 39.69 -21.18
N ASP A 62 3.12 40.38 -22.33
CA ASP A 62 2.34 39.99 -23.50
C ASP A 62 2.79 38.60 -24.01
N SER A 63 4.11 38.38 -24.14
CA SER A 63 4.69 37.12 -24.55
C SER A 63 4.32 35.97 -23.61
N LEU A 64 4.43 36.17 -22.28
CA LEU A 64 4.13 35.17 -21.27
C LEU A 64 2.62 34.86 -21.16
N GLN A 65 1.77 35.85 -21.35
CA GLN A 65 0.31 35.66 -21.37
C GLN A 65 -0.16 34.86 -22.58
N ALA A 66 0.53 35.00 -23.73
CA ALA A 66 0.22 34.24 -24.94
C ALA A 66 0.55 32.73 -24.80
N LEU A 67 1.50 32.35 -23.94
CA LEU A 67 1.89 30.96 -23.77
C LEU A 67 0.73 30.08 -23.29
N PRO A 68 0.59 28.88 -23.85
CA PRO A 68 -0.33 27.88 -23.32
C PRO A 68 0.13 27.39 -21.94
N LEU A 69 -0.80 27.02 -21.08
CA LEU A 69 -0.47 26.40 -19.80
C LEU A 69 -0.16 24.91 -20.04
N LYS A 70 1.12 24.57 -20.08
CA LYS A 70 1.62 23.19 -20.19
C LYS A 70 1.96 22.67 -18.80
N LEU A 71 1.55 21.44 -18.50
CA LEU A 71 1.80 20.79 -17.22
C LEU A 71 2.65 19.54 -17.44
N THR A 72 3.59 19.33 -16.55
CA THR A 72 4.26 18.04 -16.34
C THR A 72 3.76 17.50 -15.00
N TYR A 73 2.49 17.07 -15.00
CA TYR A 73 1.81 16.73 -13.75
C TYR A 73 2.33 15.43 -13.18
N ASN A 74 3.00 15.52 -12.03
CA ASN A 74 3.44 14.40 -11.23
C ASN A 74 2.55 14.33 -9.98
N ARG A 75 1.61 13.39 -9.97
CA ARG A 75 0.82 13.15 -8.78
C ARG A 75 1.73 12.64 -7.68
N VAL A 76 1.92 13.45 -6.64
CA VAL A 76 2.60 13.00 -5.41
C VAL A 76 1.54 12.37 -4.52
N ASP A 77 1.38 11.06 -4.64
CA ASP A 77 0.51 10.27 -3.77
C ASP A 77 1.39 9.39 -2.87
N HIS A 78 1.01 9.29 -1.58
CA HIS A 78 1.67 8.39 -0.64
C HIS A 78 1.55 6.91 -1.06
N LYS A 79 0.59 6.59 -1.94
CA LYS A 79 0.34 5.24 -2.48
C LYS A 79 1.17 4.90 -3.71
N GLU A 80 1.94 5.85 -4.26
CA GLU A 80 2.75 5.67 -5.47
C GLU A 80 4.23 5.94 -5.18
N GLY A 81 5.10 5.47 -6.07
CA GLY A 81 6.56 5.61 -5.97
C GLY A 81 7.22 4.45 -5.22
N LEU A 82 8.51 4.59 -4.99
CA LEU A 82 9.38 3.53 -4.47
C LEU A 82 9.07 3.19 -3.01
N ALA A 83 9.16 1.91 -2.65
CA ALA A 83 9.01 1.38 -1.28
C ALA A 83 7.67 1.76 -0.60
N THR A 84 6.56 1.75 -1.32
CA THR A 84 5.26 2.25 -0.84
C THR A 84 4.78 1.53 0.42
N TYR A 85 4.89 0.19 0.46
CA TYR A 85 4.51 -0.60 1.64
C TYR A 85 5.35 -0.25 2.86
N PHE A 86 6.67 -0.10 2.68
CA PHE A 86 7.57 0.30 3.76
C PHE A 86 7.25 1.72 4.27
N ARG A 87 6.99 2.67 3.37
CA ARG A 87 6.60 4.04 3.75
C ARG A 87 5.30 4.05 4.56
N GLU A 88 4.32 3.25 4.16
CA GLU A 88 3.05 3.15 4.88
C GLU A 88 3.19 2.42 6.22
N TYR A 89 4.02 1.38 6.29
CA TYR A 89 4.38 0.77 7.56
C TYR A 89 5.00 1.80 8.52
N LEU A 90 6.00 2.54 8.04
CA LEU A 90 6.69 3.57 8.83
C LEU A 90 5.73 4.69 9.26
N ARG A 91 4.84 5.14 8.36
CA ARG A 91 3.79 6.09 8.70
C ARG A 91 2.91 5.56 9.84
N GLY A 92 2.45 4.33 9.73
CA GLY A 92 1.64 3.69 10.77
C GLY A 92 2.34 3.66 12.13
N VAL A 93 3.61 3.29 12.15
CA VAL A 93 4.44 3.28 13.37
C VAL A 93 4.59 4.69 13.94
N MET A 94 4.97 5.67 13.13
CA MET A 94 5.25 7.03 13.60
C MET A 94 4.00 7.80 14.05
N THR A 95 2.85 7.51 13.47
CA THR A 95 1.57 8.17 13.80
C THR A 95 0.72 7.38 14.80
N ALA A 96 1.20 6.24 15.30
CA ALA A 96 0.46 5.42 16.23
C ALA A 96 0.04 6.23 17.48
N PRO A 97 -1.23 6.15 17.90
CA PRO A 97 -1.67 6.78 19.15
C PRO A 97 -1.13 6.00 20.36
N LYS A 98 -1.15 6.64 21.52
CA LYS A 98 -0.89 5.92 22.79
C LYS A 98 -1.96 4.84 22.95
N PRO A 99 -1.58 3.57 23.17
CA PRO A 99 -2.55 2.50 23.35
C PRO A 99 -3.43 2.74 24.60
N VAL A 100 -4.74 2.64 24.42
CA VAL A 100 -5.70 2.75 25.51
C VAL A 100 -6.54 1.47 25.51
N ARG A 101 -6.67 0.82 26.68
CA ARG A 101 -7.33 -0.49 26.79
C ARG A 101 -8.75 -0.53 26.22
N SER A 102 -9.51 0.56 26.35
CA SER A 102 -10.88 0.69 25.84
C SER A 102 -11.00 0.59 24.32
N ASP A 103 -9.93 0.89 23.60
CA ASP A 103 -9.91 0.90 22.14
C ASP A 103 -9.74 -0.50 21.53
N TYR A 104 -9.45 -1.50 22.38
CA TYR A 104 -9.20 -2.87 21.98
C TYR A 104 -10.30 -3.79 22.50
N ARG A 105 -10.85 -4.60 21.56
CA ARG A 105 -11.84 -5.65 21.90
C ARG A 105 -11.15 -6.81 22.64
N GLY A 106 -11.92 -7.65 23.33
CA GLY A 106 -11.37 -8.76 24.12
C GLY A 106 -10.42 -9.67 23.35
N TRP A 107 -10.70 -9.98 22.08
CA TRP A 107 -9.84 -10.80 21.21
C TRP A 107 -8.58 -10.06 20.71
N GLN A 108 -8.46 -8.76 20.93
CA GLN A 108 -7.29 -7.93 20.55
C GLN A 108 -6.35 -7.69 21.72
N MET A 109 -6.48 -8.40 22.83
CA MET A 109 -5.64 -8.18 24.01
C MET A 109 -4.17 -8.37 23.74
N GLN A 110 -3.80 -9.40 22.97
CA GLN A 110 -2.42 -9.61 22.58
C GLN A 110 -1.85 -8.41 21.85
N LYS A 111 -2.63 -7.86 20.90
CA LYS A 111 -2.24 -6.65 20.17
C LYS A 111 -2.10 -5.44 21.10
N PHE A 112 -2.98 -5.26 22.07
CA PHE A 112 -2.87 -4.19 23.07
C PHE A 112 -1.56 -4.28 23.84
N TYR A 113 -1.14 -5.48 24.27
CA TYR A 113 0.15 -5.66 24.96
C TYR A 113 1.33 -5.37 24.05
N GLU A 114 1.30 -5.85 22.81
CA GLU A 114 2.35 -5.58 21.82
C GLU A 114 2.48 -4.09 21.51
N ASP A 115 1.36 -3.40 21.27
CA ASP A 115 1.33 -1.96 21.02
C ASP A 115 1.80 -1.16 22.27
N SER A 116 1.46 -1.62 23.48
CA SER A 116 1.89 -0.99 24.73
C SER A 116 3.40 -1.14 24.94
N ILE A 117 3.94 -2.33 24.70
CA ILE A 117 5.40 -2.56 24.76
C ILE A 117 6.10 -1.71 23.69
N ALA A 118 5.58 -1.69 22.46
CA ALA A 118 6.14 -0.89 21.39
C ALA A 118 6.11 0.61 21.72
N TRP A 119 5.03 1.09 22.36
CA TRP A 119 4.96 2.48 22.82
C TRP A 119 6.05 2.82 23.82
N GLU A 120 6.35 1.95 24.78
CA GLU A 120 7.35 2.22 25.80
C GLU A 120 8.79 1.99 25.31
N THR A 121 9.02 0.99 24.46
CA THR A 121 10.37 0.54 24.10
C THR A 121 10.85 1.03 22.72
N ASN A 122 9.95 1.29 21.78
CA ASN A 122 10.31 1.73 20.44
C ASN A 122 10.19 3.26 20.30
N PRO A 123 11.31 3.99 20.16
CA PRO A 123 11.28 5.46 20.06
C PRO A 123 10.55 5.99 18.84
N LEU A 124 10.40 5.18 17.77
CA LEU A 124 9.66 5.56 16.57
C LEU A 124 8.15 5.35 16.71
N TYR A 125 7.71 4.41 17.57
CA TYR A 125 6.29 4.12 17.75
C TYR A 125 5.59 5.30 18.43
N GLY A 126 4.66 5.93 17.70
CA GLY A 126 3.98 7.15 18.15
C GLY A 126 4.87 8.40 18.18
N TRP A 127 5.95 8.43 17.40
CA TRP A 127 6.90 9.55 17.39
C TRP A 127 6.22 10.90 17.20
N CYS A 128 5.25 11.00 16.28
CA CYS A 128 4.52 12.24 16.02
C CYS A 128 3.70 12.73 17.23
N ALA A 129 3.24 11.82 18.09
CA ALA A 129 2.48 12.17 19.29
C ALA A 129 3.41 12.46 20.50
N LYS A 130 4.51 11.74 20.59
CA LYS A 130 5.50 11.90 21.68
C LYS A 130 6.32 13.19 21.56
N ASN A 131 6.57 13.65 20.33
CA ASN A 131 7.36 14.84 20.06
C ASN A 131 6.45 16.02 19.72
N LYS A 132 6.79 17.19 20.28
CA LYS A 132 6.02 18.41 20.06
C LYS A 132 6.82 19.45 19.29
N LYS A 133 6.16 20.21 18.46
CA LYS A 133 6.72 21.41 17.83
C LYS A 133 6.91 22.53 18.86
N LYS A 134 7.63 23.57 18.49
CA LYS A 134 7.87 24.74 19.36
C LYS A 134 6.57 25.41 19.84
N ASP A 135 5.51 25.33 19.06
CA ASP A 135 4.18 25.86 19.36
C ASP A 135 3.33 24.92 20.23
N GLY A 136 3.86 23.77 20.67
CA GLY A 136 3.18 22.79 21.50
C GLY A 136 2.30 21.80 20.73
N THR A 137 2.16 21.95 19.40
CA THR A 137 1.35 21.04 18.56
C THR A 137 2.14 19.77 18.21
N ASN A 138 1.41 18.71 17.83
CA ASN A 138 2.01 17.47 17.35
C ASN A 138 2.62 17.63 15.95
N TYR A 139 3.65 16.86 15.64
CA TYR A 139 4.13 16.76 14.27
C TYR A 139 3.12 16.05 13.38
N ASN A 140 2.98 16.58 12.15
CA ASN A 140 2.23 15.96 11.07
C ASN A 140 3.20 15.45 10.00
N ILE A 141 3.23 14.14 9.78
CA ILE A 141 4.17 13.50 8.85
C ILE A 141 4.02 13.99 7.40
N TYR A 142 2.87 14.53 7.01
CA TYR A 142 2.62 14.99 5.65
C TYR A 142 2.90 16.47 5.42
N THR A 143 2.78 17.30 6.46
CA THR A 143 2.80 18.76 6.28
C THR A 143 4.01 19.45 6.89
N ASP A 144 4.70 18.82 7.84
CA ASP A 144 5.76 19.49 8.59
C ASP A 144 7.17 19.29 8.00
N GLY A 145 7.27 18.71 6.78
CA GLY A 145 8.53 18.59 6.03
C GLY A 145 9.58 17.72 6.72
N LEU A 146 9.17 16.70 7.43
CA LEU A 146 10.07 15.77 8.12
C LEU A 146 11.00 15.05 7.15
N LYS A 147 12.30 15.01 7.46
CA LYS A 147 13.30 14.22 6.74
C LYS A 147 13.52 12.91 7.47
N ILE A 148 13.08 11.81 6.90
CA ILE A 148 13.15 10.47 7.49
C ILE A 148 14.23 9.68 6.77
N TYR A 149 15.34 9.41 7.48
CA TYR A 149 16.44 8.61 6.97
C TYR A 149 16.20 7.14 7.29
N THR A 150 16.30 6.27 6.29
CA THR A 150 16.05 4.84 6.41
C THR A 150 17.25 4.03 5.93
N THR A 151 17.23 2.72 6.18
CA THR A 151 18.25 1.78 5.72
C THR A 151 17.97 1.24 4.31
N ILE A 152 16.85 1.60 3.71
CA ILE A 152 16.47 1.19 2.35
C ILE A 152 17.52 1.72 1.34
N ASN A 153 17.99 0.82 0.49
CA ASN A 153 18.82 1.16 -0.66
C ASN A 153 17.92 1.30 -1.88
N SER A 154 17.83 2.49 -2.46
CA SER A 154 16.90 2.78 -3.56
C SER A 154 17.09 1.89 -4.78
N ARG A 155 18.35 1.52 -5.14
CA ARG A 155 18.61 0.60 -6.27
C ARG A 155 18.16 -0.83 -5.95
N MET A 156 18.47 -1.33 -4.76
CA MET A 156 18.01 -2.66 -4.35
C MET A 156 16.49 -2.73 -4.26
N GLN A 157 15.86 -1.67 -3.78
CA GLN A 157 14.41 -1.55 -3.76
C GLN A 157 13.81 -1.59 -5.16
N GLN A 158 14.40 -0.82 -6.11
CA GLN A 158 13.96 -0.83 -7.50
C GLN A 158 14.09 -2.24 -8.11
N TYR A 159 15.24 -2.89 -7.92
CA TYR A 159 15.43 -4.27 -8.40
C TYR A 159 14.43 -5.26 -7.80
N ALA A 160 14.07 -5.09 -6.53
CA ALA A 160 13.06 -5.95 -5.90
C ALA A 160 11.66 -5.73 -6.49
N GLU A 161 11.27 -4.49 -6.74
CA GLU A 161 9.98 -4.15 -7.37
C GLU A 161 9.94 -4.62 -8.83
N ASP A 162 11.02 -4.44 -9.58
CA ASP A 162 11.14 -4.90 -10.97
C ASP A 162 11.10 -6.44 -11.05
N ALA A 163 11.80 -7.14 -10.16
CA ALA A 163 11.76 -8.60 -10.08
C ALA A 163 10.36 -9.13 -9.75
N VAL A 164 9.62 -8.46 -8.87
CA VAL A 164 8.21 -8.80 -8.59
C VAL A 164 7.35 -8.60 -9.84
N LYS A 165 7.52 -7.52 -10.56
CA LYS A 165 6.79 -7.26 -11.81
C LYS A 165 7.09 -8.31 -12.88
N GLU A 166 8.37 -8.57 -13.13
CA GLU A 166 8.83 -9.51 -14.14
C GLU A 166 8.40 -10.95 -13.80
N HIS A 167 8.72 -11.43 -12.60
CA HIS A 167 8.48 -12.82 -12.26
C HIS A 167 7.02 -13.09 -11.90
N LEU A 168 6.39 -12.25 -11.08
CA LEU A 168 5.01 -12.43 -10.68
C LEU A 168 4.03 -11.95 -11.75
N GLY A 169 4.25 -10.75 -12.31
CA GLY A 169 3.35 -10.13 -13.26
C GLY A 169 3.42 -10.72 -14.66
N ASP A 170 4.62 -10.79 -15.21
CA ASP A 170 4.80 -11.16 -16.62
C ASP A 170 4.90 -12.68 -16.82
N TYR A 171 5.28 -13.45 -15.79
CA TYR A 171 5.42 -14.90 -15.88
C TYR A 171 4.34 -15.67 -15.10
N LEU A 172 4.33 -15.62 -13.77
CA LEU A 172 3.47 -16.49 -12.96
C LEU A 172 1.97 -16.16 -13.08
N GLN A 173 1.61 -14.90 -13.18
CA GLN A 173 0.20 -14.49 -13.24
C GLN A 173 -0.49 -14.99 -14.52
N PRO A 174 0.10 -14.86 -15.73
CA PRO A 174 -0.48 -15.46 -16.94
C PRO A 174 -0.62 -16.99 -16.86
N VAL A 175 0.39 -17.68 -16.29
CA VAL A 175 0.33 -19.14 -16.10
C VAL A 175 -0.82 -19.50 -15.16
N PHE A 176 -0.98 -18.78 -14.06
CA PHE A 176 -2.08 -18.99 -13.12
C PHE A 176 -3.45 -18.74 -13.76
N PHE A 177 -3.60 -17.67 -14.53
CA PHE A 177 -4.86 -17.41 -15.25
C PHE A 177 -5.19 -18.55 -16.21
N LYS A 178 -4.21 -19.02 -16.99
CA LYS A 178 -4.37 -20.14 -17.92
C LYS A 178 -4.77 -21.43 -17.20
N GLU A 179 -4.13 -21.73 -16.04
CA GLU A 179 -4.47 -22.91 -15.22
C GLU A 179 -5.92 -22.86 -14.72
N LYS A 180 -6.41 -21.67 -14.38
CA LYS A 180 -7.76 -21.47 -13.83
C LYS A 180 -8.83 -21.25 -14.90
N GLU A 181 -8.46 -21.14 -16.16
CA GLU A 181 -9.38 -20.94 -17.26
C GLU A 181 -10.44 -22.06 -17.32
N GLY A 182 -11.71 -21.68 -17.50
CA GLY A 182 -12.84 -22.61 -17.52
C GLY A 182 -13.19 -23.29 -16.19
N SER A 183 -12.48 -22.97 -15.09
CA SER A 183 -12.82 -23.50 -13.77
C SER A 183 -13.94 -22.69 -13.12
N LYS A 184 -15.07 -23.36 -12.79
CA LYS A 184 -16.21 -22.73 -12.09
C LYS A 184 -15.80 -22.12 -10.74
N ASN A 185 -14.81 -22.73 -10.07
CA ASN A 185 -14.36 -22.30 -8.74
C ASN A 185 -13.22 -21.28 -8.80
N ALA A 186 -12.79 -20.84 -9.99
CA ALA A 186 -11.72 -19.87 -10.11
C ALA A 186 -11.99 -18.62 -9.22
N PRO A 187 -10.94 -18.11 -8.55
CA PRO A 187 -9.53 -18.54 -8.54
C PRO A 187 -9.20 -19.66 -7.55
N TYR A 188 -10.16 -20.21 -6.87
CA TYR A 188 -9.99 -21.23 -5.84
C TYR A 188 -9.65 -22.61 -6.41
N ALA A 189 -9.29 -23.55 -5.53
CA ALA A 189 -9.00 -24.92 -5.92
C ALA A 189 -10.25 -25.61 -6.50
N ARG A 190 -10.06 -26.45 -7.54
CA ARG A 190 -11.17 -27.20 -8.16
C ARG A 190 -11.89 -28.14 -7.18
N SER A 191 -11.16 -28.65 -6.18
CA SER A 191 -11.68 -29.52 -5.13
C SER A 191 -12.54 -28.83 -4.06
N LEU A 192 -12.56 -27.48 -4.05
CA LEU A 192 -13.34 -26.73 -3.07
C LEU A 192 -14.83 -26.77 -3.45
N PRO A 193 -15.74 -27.15 -2.50
CA PRO A 193 -17.17 -27.15 -2.78
C PRO A 193 -17.68 -25.75 -3.18
N GLU A 194 -18.59 -25.65 -4.15
CA GLU A 194 -19.17 -24.38 -4.61
C GLU A 194 -19.75 -23.53 -3.48
N LYS A 195 -20.48 -24.19 -2.55
CA LYS A 195 -21.00 -23.53 -1.34
C LYS A 195 -19.92 -22.83 -0.54
N ARG A 196 -18.74 -23.45 -0.40
CA ARG A 196 -17.61 -22.86 0.31
C ARG A 196 -17.02 -21.65 -0.43
N VAL A 197 -16.97 -21.70 -1.76
CA VAL A 197 -16.57 -20.57 -2.60
C VAL A 197 -17.52 -19.40 -2.40
N GLU A 198 -18.83 -19.65 -2.40
CA GLU A 198 -19.86 -18.62 -2.19
C GLU A 198 -19.77 -18.00 -0.79
N GLU A 199 -19.54 -18.79 0.26
CA GLU A 199 -19.29 -18.30 1.61
C GLU A 199 -18.07 -17.37 1.68
N LEU A 200 -16.95 -17.74 1.02
CA LEU A 200 -15.74 -16.94 0.97
C LEU A 200 -15.95 -15.61 0.23
N LEU A 201 -16.68 -15.63 -0.87
CA LEU A 201 -17.01 -14.42 -1.62
C LEU A 201 -17.97 -13.51 -0.85
N THR A 202 -18.99 -14.09 -0.22
CA THR A 202 -19.91 -13.35 0.66
C THR A 202 -19.17 -12.71 1.84
N LYS A 203 -18.22 -13.42 2.43
CA LYS A 203 -17.35 -12.85 3.48
C LYS A 203 -16.51 -11.70 2.94
N ALA A 204 -15.93 -11.85 1.75
CA ALA A 204 -15.16 -10.79 1.11
C ALA A 204 -16.03 -9.57 0.77
N MET A 205 -17.24 -9.78 0.24
CA MET A 205 -18.23 -8.72 0.01
C MET A 205 -18.49 -7.90 1.27
N LYS A 206 -18.77 -8.58 2.40
CA LYS A 206 -19.03 -7.93 3.69
C LYS A 206 -17.84 -7.13 4.26
N GLN A 207 -16.63 -7.38 3.76
CA GLN A 207 -15.43 -6.65 4.14
C GLN A 207 -15.15 -5.42 3.28
N THR A 208 -15.93 -5.19 2.22
CA THR A 208 -15.75 -4.03 1.34
C THR A 208 -16.31 -2.75 1.96
N GLU A 209 -15.71 -1.62 1.60
CA GLU A 209 -16.23 -0.31 2.02
C GLU A 209 -17.63 -0.05 1.45
N ARG A 210 -17.90 -0.48 0.23
CA ARG A 210 -19.24 -0.40 -0.39
C ARG A 210 -20.30 -1.04 0.51
N TYR A 211 -20.05 -2.28 0.99
CA TYR A 211 -20.98 -2.96 1.89
C TYR A 211 -21.20 -2.16 3.18
N ARG A 212 -20.12 -1.67 3.79
CA ARG A 212 -20.17 -0.86 5.01
C ARG A 212 -21.01 0.39 4.82
N LEU A 213 -20.74 1.17 3.77
CA LEU A 213 -21.48 2.41 3.49
C LEU A 213 -22.97 2.16 3.20
N MET A 214 -23.30 1.09 2.46
CA MET A 214 -24.69 0.73 2.20
C MET A 214 -25.42 0.32 3.51
N LYS A 215 -24.74 -0.41 4.39
CA LYS A 215 -25.27 -0.78 5.71
C LYS A 215 -25.52 0.45 6.60
N GLU A 216 -24.58 1.37 6.65
CA GLU A 216 -24.69 2.64 7.38
C GLU A 216 -25.84 3.51 6.83
N ALA A 217 -26.09 3.44 5.52
CA ALA A 217 -27.23 4.08 4.87
C ALA A 217 -28.59 3.36 5.10
N GLY A 218 -28.61 2.25 5.85
CA GLY A 218 -29.83 1.51 6.18
C GLY A 218 -30.31 0.54 5.10
N ALA A 219 -29.50 0.19 4.10
CA ALA A 219 -29.89 -0.75 3.05
C ALA A 219 -30.06 -2.17 3.60
N SER A 220 -31.11 -2.86 3.13
CA SER A 220 -31.33 -4.27 3.45
C SER A 220 -30.30 -5.18 2.77
N GLU A 221 -30.11 -6.40 3.29
CA GLU A 221 -29.19 -7.39 2.67
C GLU A 221 -29.55 -7.69 1.20
N GLN A 222 -30.85 -7.70 0.90
CA GLN A 222 -31.34 -7.94 -0.47
C GLN A 222 -30.97 -6.79 -1.42
N GLN A 223 -31.11 -5.54 -0.98
CA GLN A 223 -30.71 -4.36 -1.75
C GLN A 223 -29.19 -4.34 -1.98
N ILE A 224 -28.42 -4.67 -0.95
CA ILE A 224 -26.96 -4.75 -1.06
C ILE A 224 -26.57 -5.84 -2.07
N ARG A 225 -27.16 -7.04 -1.96
CA ARG A 225 -26.88 -8.14 -2.88
C ARG A 225 -27.17 -7.72 -4.34
N LYS A 226 -28.33 -7.12 -4.59
CA LYS A 226 -28.69 -6.59 -5.91
C LYS A 226 -27.67 -5.57 -6.44
N ALA A 227 -27.18 -4.66 -5.59
CA ALA A 227 -26.18 -3.69 -5.97
C ALA A 227 -24.83 -4.33 -6.32
N PHE A 228 -24.46 -5.44 -5.64
CA PHE A 228 -23.24 -6.19 -5.96
C PHE A 228 -23.37 -7.06 -7.22
N ASP A 229 -24.57 -7.38 -7.65
CA ASP A 229 -24.85 -8.16 -8.85
C ASP A 229 -25.20 -7.26 -10.07
N THR A 230 -25.23 -5.94 -9.90
CA THR A 230 -25.50 -4.98 -10.98
C THR A 230 -24.20 -4.52 -11.63
N PRO A 231 -24.01 -4.68 -12.96
CA PRO A 231 -22.82 -4.19 -13.65
C PRO A 231 -22.68 -2.67 -13.57
N GLU A 232 -21.45 -2.19 -13.40
CA GLU A 232 -21.11 -0.78 -13.42
C GLU A 232 -19.73 -0.55 -14.05
N GLU A 233 -19.49 0.65 -14.55
CA GLU A 233 -18.17 1.08 -15.03
C GLU A 233 -17.19 1.19 -13.86
N MET A 234 -16.01 0.59 -14.00
CA MET A 234 -14.96 0.67 -13.00
C MET A 234 -13.58 0.55 -13.62
N THR A 235 -12.61 1.17 -12.96
CA THR A 235 -11.20 1.00 -13.27
C THR A 235 -10.61 -0.07 -12.35
N VAL A 236 -9.97 -1.08 -12.92
CA VAL A 236 -9.36 -2.18 -12.19
C VAL A 236 -7.86 -2.30 -12.48
N PHE A 237 -7.13 -2.84 -11.53
CA PHE A 237 -5.70 -3.12 -11.69
C PHE A 237 -5.44 -4.15 -12.79
N SER A 238 -4.40 -3.91 -13.59
CA SER A 238 -3.72 -4.95 -14.34
C SER A 238 -2.21 -4.73 -14.29
N TRP A 239 -1.42 -5.78 -14.50
CA TRP A 239 0.04 -5.68 -14.56
C TRP A 239 0.56 -4.78 -15.71
N LYS A 240 -0.32 -4.47 -16.68
CA LYS A 240 -0.02 -3.58 -17.83
C LYS A 240 -0.52 -2.15 -17.63
N GLY A 241 -1.01 -1.83 -16.43
CA GLY A 241 -1.63 -0.54 -16.09
C GLY A 241 -3.12 -0.68 -15.79
N ASP A 242 -3.72 0.40 -15.38
CA ASP A 242 -5.14 0.47 -15.05
C ASP A 242 -6.00 0.14 -16.27
N LYS A 243 -7.09 -0.60 -16.06
CA LYS A 243 -8.01 -1.05 -17.09
C LYS A 243 -9.43 -0.61 -16.75
N ASP A 244 -10.03 0.18 -17.64
CA ASP A 244 -11.45 0.49 -17.57
C ASP A 244 -12.28 -0.67 -18.11
N THR A 245 -13.33 -1.03 -17.40
CA THR A 245 -14.16 -2.19 -17.70
C THR A 245 -15.55 -2.04 -17.09
N ILE A 246 -16.51 -2.83 -17.61
CA ILE A 246 -17.85 -2.95 -17.05
C ILE A 246 -17.94 -4.35 -16.43
N MET A 247 -18.14 -4.42 -15.12
CA MET A 247 -18.37 -5.69 -14.43
C MET A 247 -19.19 -5.46 -13.15
N THR A 248 -19.70 -6.55 -12.56
CA THR A 248 -20.38 -6.44 -11.28
C THR A 248 -19.36 -6.24 -10.15
N PRO A 249 -19.72 -5.55 -9.05
CA PRO A 249 -18.87 -5.50 -7.86
C PRO A 249 -18.49 -6.89 -7.32
N MET A 250 -19.37 -7.89 -7.47
CA MET A 250 -19.05 -9.27 -7.10
C MET A 250 -17.98 -9.88 -8.02
N ASP A 251 -18.04 -9.62 -9.31
CA ASP A 251 -17.00 -10.08 -10.26
C ASP A 251 -15.69 -9.37 -10.03
N SER A 252 -15.71 -8.10 -9.63
CA SER A 252 -14.49 -7.39 -9.26
C SER A 252 -13.81 -8.03 -8.04
N ILE A 253 -14.57 -8.50 -7.04
CA ILE A 253 -14.02 -9.26 -5.92
C ILE A 253 -13.34 -10.55 -6.40
N ARG A 254 -13.98 -11.32 -7.30
CA ARG A 254 -13.36 -12.52 -7.90
C ARG A 254 -12.09 -12.18 -8.67
N TYR A 255 -12.15 -11.11 -9.47
CA TYR A 255 -11.03 -10.60 -10.23
C TYR A 255 -9.82 -10.30 -9.33
N TYR A 256 -10.00 -9.51 -8.25
CA TYR A 256 -8.92 -9.20 -7.32
C TYR A 256 -8.43 -10.41 -6.51
N LYS A 257 -9.28 -11.42 -6.26
CA LYS A 257 -8.87 -12.70 -5.65
C LYS A 257 -8.03 -13.57 -6.59
N SER A 258 -8.07 -13.31 -7.90
CA SER A 258 -7.28 -14.03 -8.90
C SER A 258 -5.84 -13.54 -9.02
N PHE A 259 -5.49 -12.41 -8.40
CA PHE A 259 -4.11 -11.93 -8.42
C PHE A 259 -3.26 -12.62 -7.36
N LEU A 260 -2.11 -13.13 -7.80
CA LEU A 260 -1.09 -13.68 -6.93
C LEU A 260 -0.54 -12.58 -6.00
N ARG A 261 -0.16 -12.98 -4.80
CA ARG A 261 0.39 -12.09 -3.78
C ARG A 261 1.82 -12.49 -3.47
N THR A 262 2.64 -11.50 -3.14
CA THR A 262 4.02 -11.71 -2.75
C THR A 262 4.39 -10.80 -1.59
N GLY A 263 5.34 -11.23 -0.78
CA GLY A 263 6.10 -10.42 0.15
C GLY A 263 7.57 -10.71 -0.06
N PHE A 264 8.39 -9.69 -0.15
CA PHE A 264 9.83 -9.81 -0.31
C PHE A 264 10.54 -8.81 0.60
N MET A 265 11.59 -9.26 1.27
CA MET A 265 12.46 -8.42 2.08
C MET A 265 13.91 -8.84 1.90
N SER A 266 14.78 -7.87 1.68
CA SER A 266 16.23 -8.05 1.70
C SER A 266 16.82 -7.36 2.91
N MET A 267 17.65 -8.07 3.64
CA MET A 267 18.25 -7.61 4.89
C MET A 267 19.76 -7.86 4.87
N ASP A 268 20.51 -6.93 5.41
CA ASP A 268 21.94 -7.09 5.66
C ASP A 268 22.15 -8.03 6.87
N PRO A 269 22.78 -9.19 6.70
CA PRO A 269 22.91 -10.17 7.78
C PRO A 269 23.83 -9.71 8.92
N ALA A 270 24.73 -8.76 8.66
CA ALA A 270 25.68 -8.28 9.66
C ALA A 270 25.04 -7.36 10.71
N ASN A 271 23.98 -6.62 10.34
CA ASN A 271 23.41 -5.57 11.20
C ASN A 271 21.85 -5.56 11.21
N GLY A 272 21.21 -6.45 10.45
CA GLY A 272 19.76 -6.52 10.38
C GLY A 272 19.09 -5.37 9.60
N HIS A 273 19.84 -4.52 8.93
CA HIS A 273 19.28 -3.40 8.18
C HIS A 273 18.50 -3.84 6.96
N VAL A 274 17.23 -3.49 6.88
CA VAL A 274 16.38 -3.76 5.72
C VAL A 274 16.83 -2.88 4.55
N LYS A 275 17.21 -3.49 3.44
CA LYS A 275 17.72 -2.85 2.22
C LYS A 275 16.67 -2.73 1.13
N ALA A 276 15.73 -3.69 1.06
CA ALA A 276 14.59 -3.63 0.16
C ALA A 276 13.36 -4.28 0.83
N TYR A 277 12.18 -3.76 0.49
CA TYR A 277 10.93 -4.21 1.09
C TYR A 277 9.77 -4.08 0.11
N VAL A 278 9.14 -5.20 -0.24
CA VAL A 278 7.97 -5.27 -1.10
C VAL A 278 6.87 -6.05 -0.39
N GLY A 279 5.78 -5.39 -0.05
CA GLY A 279 4.65 -6.00 0.67
C GLY A 279 3.55 -6.56 -0.23
N GLY A 280 3.63 -6.33 -1.54
CA GLY A 280 2.64 -6.81 -2.51
C GLY A 280 2.85 -6.25 -3.90
N PRO A 281 1.97 -6.61 -4.86
CA PRO A 281 2.15 -6.24 -6.26
C PRO A 281 1.93 -4.74 -6.57
N ASN A 282 1.02 -4.09 -5.87
CA ASN A 282 0.71 -2.66 -6.06
C ASN A 282 -0.06 -2.15 -4.84
N TYR A 283 0.44 -1.11 -4.17
CA TYR A 283 -0.17 -0.61 -2.94
C TYR A 283 -1.53 0.08 -3.13
N VAL A 284 -1.77 0.69 -4.30
CA VAL A 284 -3.06 1.35 -4.58
C VAL A 284 -4.22 0.36 -4.48
N TYR A 285 -4.03 -0.84 -5.05
CA TYR A 285 -5.07 -1.87 -5.14
C TYR A 285 -4.94 -2.99 -4.11
N PHE A 286 -3.75 -3.21 -3.56
CA PHE A 286 -3.42 -4.34 -2.69
C PHE A 286 -2.71 -3.89 -1.41
N GLN A 287 -3.43 -3.24 -0.54
CA GLN A 287 -2.85 -2.62 0.66
C GLN A 287 -2.44 -3.62 1.77
N TYR A 288 -2.89 -4.88 1.67
CA TYR A 288 -2.49 -5.90 2.64
C TYR A 288 -1.03 -6.29 2.45
N ASP A 289 -0.22 -5.97 3.44
CA ASP A 289 1.21 -6.20 3.43
C ASP A 289 1.54 -7.68 3.69
N MET A 290 2.01 -8.37 2.65
CA MET A 290 2.33 -9.80 2.72
C MET A 290 3.68 -10.07 3.41
N ALA A 291 4.58 -9.10 3.48
CA ALA A 291 5.86 -9.26 4.13
C ALA A 291 5.75 -9.16 5.66
N MET A 292 4.92 -8.22 6.18
CA MET A 292 4.82 -7.95 7.61
C MET A 292 3.57 -8.56 8.26
N VAL A 293 2.44 -8.55 7.54
CA VAL A 293 1.13 -8.97 8.08
C VAL A 293 0.70 -10.34 7.58
N GLY A 294 1.24 -10.76 6.43
CA GLY A 294 0.89 -12.03 5.79
C GLY A 294 1.26 -13.23 6.67
N ARG A 295 0.27 -14.03 7.04
CA ARG A 295 0.47 -15.28 7.79
C ARG A 295 0.31 -16.47 6.86
N ARG A 296 1.30 -17.37 6.86
CA ARG A 296 1.33 -18.58 6.06
C ARG A 296 1.90 -19.73 6.90
N GLN A 297 1.58 -20.97 6.50
CA GLN A 297 2.23 -22.14 7.05
C GLN A 297 3.73 -22.08 6.73
N VAL A 298 4.56 -22.15 7.77
CA VAL A 298 6.01 -21.95 7.62
C VAL A 298 6.69 -23.12 6.87
N GLY A 299 6.17 -24.35 7.00
CA GLY A 299 6.77 -25.51 6.38
C GLY A 299 8.26 -25.64 6.71
N SER A 300 9.07 -26.00 5.74
CA SER A 300 10.52 -26.16 5.90
C SER A 300 11.29 -24.89 6.22
N THR A 301 10.69 -23.70 6.09
CA THR A 301 11.35 -22.45 6.47
C THR A 301 11.56 -22.29 7.97
N ILE A 302 10.92 -23.16 8.81
CA ILE A 302 11.19 -23.23 10.24
C ILE A 302 12.53 -23.89 10.59
N LYS A 303 13.11 -24.70 9.67
CA LYS A 303 14.31 -25.50 9.96
C LYS A 303 15.51 -24.69 10.43
N PRO A 304 15.86 -23.52 9.84
CA PRO A 304 16.96 -22.72 10.36
C PRO A 304 16.80 -22.37 11.85
N TYR A 305 15.58 -22.01 12.28
CA TYR A 305 15.28 -21.69 13.67
C TYR A 305 15.40 -22.93 14.58
N LEU A 306 14.90 -24.09 14.14
CA LEU A 306 15.02 -25.35 14.89
C LEU A 306 16.49 -25.77 15.05
N TYR A 307 17.27 -25.66 13.99
CA TYR A 307 18.70 -26.02 14.07
C TYR A 307 19.48 -25.03 14.92
N THR A 308 19.18 -23.73 14.87
CA THR A 308 19.78 -22.74 15.75
C THR A 308 19.49 -23.08 17.22
N LEU A 309 18.22 -23.36 17.54
CA LEU A 309 17.83 -23.77 18.89
C LEU A 309 18.52 -25.05 19.34
N ALA A 310 18.64 -26.04 18.44
CA ALA A 310 19.36 -27.30 18.74
C ALA A 310 20.83 -27.01 19.08
N MET A 311 21.52 -26.18 18.30
CA MET A 311 22.91 -25.79 18.54
C MET A 311 23.09 -25.02 19.86
N GLU A 312 22.16 -24.12 20.18
CA GLU A 312 22.15 -23.43 21.48
C GLU A 312 21.97 -24.40 22.66
N ASN A 313 21.32 -25.53 22.44
CA ASN A 313 21.19 -26.61 23.44
C ASN A 313 22.28 -27.65 23.37
N GLY A 314 23.40 -27.40 22.72
CA GLY A 314 24.61 -28.23 22.71
C GLY A 314 24.65 -29.28 21.61
N PHE A 315 23.68 -29.30 20.68
CA PHE A 315 23.76 -30.17 19.50
C PHE A 315 24.76 -29.62 18.48
N SER A 316 25.37 -30.53 17.74
CA SER A 316 26.26 -30.19 16.64
C SER A 316 25.64 -30.58 15.28
N PRO A 317 26.07 -29.96 14.17
CA PRO A 317 25.63 -30.42 12.84
C PRO A 317 25.97 -31.86 12.49
N CYS A 318 26.88 -32.48 13.26
CA CYS A 318 27.28 -33.87 13.08
C CYS A 318 26.46 -34.86 13.92
N ASP A 319 25.58 -34.37 14.80
CA ASP A 319 24.76 -35.25 15.61
C ASP A 319 23.73 -36.00 14.75
N GLN A 320 23.54 -37.27 15.08
CA GLN A 320 22.65 -38.15 14.33
C GLN A 320 21.43 -38.51 15.16
N ALA A 321 20.26 -38.46 14.55
CA ALA A 321 19.01 -38.98 15.12
C ALA A 321 18.55 -40.21 14.36
N ARG A 322 18.02 -41.20 15.09
CA ARG A 322 17.44 -42.41 14.46
C ARG A 322 16.16 -41.99 13.72
N HIS A 323 16.06 -42.43 12.46
CA HIS A 323 14.86 -42.27 11.67
C HIS A 323 13.86 -43.40 12.05
N VAL A 324 13.07 -43.14 13.08
CA VAL A 324 11.98 -43.99 13.53
C VAL A 324 10.66 -43.25 13.46
N GLU A 325 9.59 -43.96 13.06
CA GLU A 325 8.25 -43.39 13.12
C GLU A 325 7.89 -43.07 14.57
N GLN A 326 7.49 -41.85 14.82
CA GLN A 326 7.01 -41.42 16.14
C GLN A 326 5.54 -41.02 16.03
N THR A 327 4.70 -41.62 16.84
CA THR A 327 3.30 -41.20 16.96
C THR A 327 3.19 -40.22 18.10
N LEU A 328 2.72 -39.00 17.78
CA LEU A 328 2.42 -37.95 18.73
C LEU A 328 0.91 -37.96 19.02
N ILE A 329 0.53 -37.53 20.19
CA ILE A 329 -0.88 -37.37 20.58
C ILE A 329 -1.16 -35.88 20.56
N ASP A 330 -2.15 -35.45 19.77
CA ASP A 330 -2.56 -34.04 19.72
C ASP A 330 -3.34 -33.60 20.98
N GLU A 331 -3.68 -32.32 21.07
CA GLU A 331 -4.41 -31.70 22.20
C GLU A 331 -5.80 -32.36 22.44
N ASN A 332 -6.34 -33.05 21.43
CA ASN A 332 -7.64 -33.72 21.46
C ASN A 332 -7.50 -35.23 21.76
N GLY A 333 -6.30 -35.71 22.03
CA GLY A 333 -6.02 -37.12 22.28
C GLY A 333 -5.93 -37.99 21.01
N THR A 334 -5.87 -37.37 19.82
CA THR A 334 -5.81 -38.08 18.52
C THR A 334 -4.37 -38.43 18.19
N PRO A 335 -4.06 -39.71 17.89
CA PRO A 335 -2.72 -40.09 17.48
C PRO A 335 -2.39 -39.57 16.08
N TRP A 336 -1.24 -38.95 15.94
CA TRP A 336 -0.73 -38.41 14.70
C TRP A 336 0.72 -38.88 14.46
N THR A 337 0.94 -39.57 13.34
CA THR A 337 2.26 -40.02 12.92
C THR A 337 2.70 -39.24 11.70
N PRO A 338 3.70 -38.33 11.82
CA PRO A 338 4.19 -37.57 10.68
C PRO A 338 4.85 -38.53 9.66
N ARG A 339 4.50 -38.33 8.39
CA ARG A 339 5.10 -39.04 7.26
C ARG A 339 5.75 -38.05 6.32
N ASN A 340 6.92 -38.43 5.79
CA ASN A 340 7.49 -37.68 4.68
C ASN A 340 6.63 -37.91 3.42
N ALA A 341 6.35 -36.80 2.70
CA ALA A 341 5.65 -36.85 1.43
C ALA A 341 6.54 -37.43 0.32
#